data_7478f3e8a47626534f5e0c268fa1fc16
#
_entry.id   7478f3e8a47626534f5e0c268fa1fc16
#
_cell.length_a   1.000
_cell.length_b   1.000
_cell.length_c   1.000
_cell.angle_alpha   90.00
_cell.angle_beta   90.00
_cell.angle_gamma   90.00
#
_symmetry.space_group_name_H-M   'P 1'
#
loop_
_entity.id
_entity.type
_entity.pdbx_description
1 polymer ?
#
loop_
_entity_poly.entity_id
_entity_poly.type
_entity_poly.pdbx_seq_one_letter_code
_entity_poly.pdbx_strand_id
1 'polypeptide(L)'
;MKDYQRIFLNLALDAKALEFGNFTLKSGRKSPYFFNAAKMLSGNLSELANCYVQAINETKLEYDCIYGPAYKGIFLGSIVALLLSQNGKSYPLSFDRKEIKDHGEGGNIIGAVPHGDVMIIDDVLSAGTAARESIDLIKGLMANPKIFVVGLDRQEK
;
A
#
# COMPACT_ATOMS: atom_id res chain seq x y z
N MET A 1 4.33 20.54 -3.79
CA MET A 1 3.83 19.51 -2.83
C MET A 1 2.38 19.83 -2.51
N LYS A 2 1.48 18.87 -2.62
CA LYS A 2 0.05 19.02 -2.34
C LYS A 2 -0.23 18.92 -0.84
N ASP A 3 -1.38 19.41 -0.39
CA ASP A 3 -1.71 19.44 1.05
C ASP A 3 -1.70 18.06 1.70
N TYR A 4 -2.31 17.05 1.06
CA TYR A 4 -2.32 15.69 1.61
C TYR A 4 -0.92 15.06 1.70
N GLN A 5 -0.01 15.43 0.80
CA GLN A 5 1.39 14.98 0.87
C GLN A 5 2.11 15.59 2.07
N ARG A 6 1.85 16.88 2.35
CA ARG A 6 2.39 17.55 3.52
C ARG A 6 1.84 16.94 4.83
N ILE A 7 0.53 16.67 4.86
CA ILE A 7 -0.11 16.00 5.99
C ILE A 7 0.51 14.63 6.22
N PHE A 8 0.66 13.83 5.17
CA PHE A 8 1.30 12.51 5.25
C PHE A 8 2.72 12.58 5.83
N LEU A 9 3.54 13.52 5.36
CA LEU A 9 4.89 13.70 5.88
C LEU A 9 4.89 14.11 7.37
N ASN A 10 3.99 14.98 7.78
CA ASN A 10 3.86 15.36 9.20
C ASN A 10 3.45 14.16 10.05
N LEU A 11 2.47 13.38 9.63
CA LEU A 11 2.09 12.13 10.31
C LEU A 11 3.27 11.16 10.43
N ALA A 12 4.07 11.02 9.37
CA ALA A 12 5.23 10.15 9.37
C ALA A 12 6.34 10.63 10.31
N LEU A 13 6.57 11.94 10.40
CA LEU A 13 7.53 12.55 11.32
C LEU A 13 7.06 12.43 12.78
N ASP A 14 5.82 12.76 13.06
CA ASP A 14 5.24 12.71 14.40
C ASP A 14 5.25 11.28 14.97
N ALA A 15 4.95 10.30 14.14
CA ALA A 15 5.01 8.87 14.49
C ALA A 15 6.44 8.30 14.52
N LYS A 16 7.47 9.10 14.20
CA LYS A 16 8.85 8.63 13.97
C LYS A 16 8.93 7.49 12.95
N ALA A 17 7.99 7.47 12.01
CA ALA A 17 8.01 6.56 10.87
C ALA A 17 9.03 7.01 9.83
N LEU A 18 9.23 8.33 9.69
CA LEU A 18 10.27 8.94 8.88
C LEU A 18 11.32 9.58 9.80
N GLU A 19 12.55 9.11 9.71
CA GLU A 19 13.68 9.58 10.51
C GLU A 19 14.85 9.94 9.59
N PHE A 20 15.52 11.06 9.85
CA PHE A 20 16.71 11.48 9.13
C PHE A 20 17.98 11.08 9.89
N GLY A 21 19.02 10.67 9.18
CA GLY A 21 20.27 10.21 9.77
C GLY A 21 21.07 9.37 8.78
N ASN A 22 22.08 8.67 9.29
CA ASN A 22 22.90 7.75 8.48
C ASN A 22 22.42 6.31 8.71
N PHE A 23 21.68 5.77 7.75
CA PHE A 23 21.13 4.41 7.82
C PHE A 23 21.77 3.50 6.78
N THR A 24 21.93 2.24 7.14
CA THR A 24 22.27 1.17 6.18
C THR A 24 21.05 0.33 5.94
N LEU A 25 20.54 0.31 4.72
CA LEU A 25 19.36 -0.46 4.34
C LEU A 25 19.69 -1.96 4.24
N LYS A 26 18.65 -2.82 4.18
CA LYS A 26 18.82 -4.28 4.01
C LYS A 26 19.63 -4.65 2.76
N SER A 27 19.58 -3.82 1.73
CA SER A 27 20.38 -3.96 0.50
C SER A 27 21.87 -3.64 0.69
N GLY A 28 22.30 -3.17 1.89
CA GLY A 28 23.64 -2.64 2.15
C GLY A 28 23.84 -1.20 1.73
N ARG A 29 22.86 -0.58 1.07
CA ARG A 29 22.92 0.81 0.62
C ARG A 29 22.81 1.78 1.80
N LYS A 30 23.59 2.85 1.78
CA LYS A 30 23.47 3.95 2.74
C LYS A 30 22.35 4.89 2.33
N SER A 31 21.56 5.33 3.30
CA SER A 31 20.44 6.24 3.11
C SER A 31 20.47 7.36 4.15
N PRO A 32 20.21 8.62 3.76
CA PRO A 32 20.11 9.74 4.71
C PRO A 32 18.80 9.75 5.48
N TYR A 33 17.92 8.80 5.25
CA TYR A 33 16.66 8.64 5.97
C TYR A 33 16.24 7.16 6.06
N PHE A 34 15.40 6.89 7.04
CA PHE A 34 14.73 5.60 7.21
C PHE A 34 13.22 5.81 7.29
N PHE A 35 12.46 4.94 6.65
CA PHE A 35 11.00 4.97 6.66
C PHE A 35 10.42 3.61 7.06
N ASN A 36 9.57 3.62 8.09
CA ASN A 36 8.84 2.45 8.56
C ASN A 36 7.38 2.81 8.79
N ALA A 37 6.55 2.54 7.81
CA ALA A 37 5.11 2.85 7.84
C ALA A 37 4.36 2.19 9.00
N ALA A 38 4.83 1.06 9.53
CA ALA A 38 4.19 0.40 10.67
C ALA A 38 4.10 1.29 11.91
N LYS A 39 5.03 2.23 12.09
CA LYS A 39 5.00 3.20 13.19
C LYS A 39 3.82 4.18 13.08
N MET A 40 3.29 4.40 11.87
CA MET A 40 2.12 5.26 11.65
C MET A 40 0.83 4.67 12.20
N LEU A 41 0.81 3.38 12.56
CA LEU A 41 -0.32 2.73 13.23
C LEU A 41 -0.59 3.27 14.64
N SER A 42 0.37 3.94 15.26
CA SER A 42 0.21 4.58 16.57
C SER A 42 -0.52 5.94 16.51
N GLY A 43 -0.81 6.43 15.31
CA GLY A 43 -1.31 7.77 15.08
C GLY A 43 -2.75 7.82 14.59
N ASN A 44 -3.06 8.89 13.87
CA ASN A 44 -4.37 9.14 13.31
C ASN A 44 -4.59 8.35 12.01
N LEU A 45 -5.14 7.15 12.11
CA LEU A 45 -5.39 6.26 10.97
C LEU A 45 -6.40 6.84 9.97
N SER A 46 -7.38 7.61 10.46
CA SER A 46 -8.35 8.26 9.58
C SER A 46 -7.67 9.29 8.67
N GLU A 47 -6.77 10.09 9.21
CA GLU A 47 -6.04 11.09 8.44
C GLU A 47 -5.02 10.44 7.49
N LEU A 48 -4.36 9.36 7.94
CA LEU A 48 -3.50 8.55 7.08
C LEU A 48 -4.27 7.98 5.88
N ALA A 49 -5.42 7.35 6.13
CA ALA A 49 -6.29 6.82 5.08
C ALA A 49 -6.75 7.93 4.13
N ASN A 50 -7.09 9.10 4.66
CA ASN A 50 -7.51 10.25 3.85
C ASN A 50 -6.41 10.75 2.90
N CYS A 51 -5.15 10.72 3.32
CA CYS A 51 -4.02 11.04 2.43
C CYS A 51 -3.98 10.12 1.20
N TYR A 52 -4.16 8.81 1.41
CA TYR A 52 -4.23 7.84 0.29
C TYR A 52 -5.46 8.07 -0.58
N VAL A 53 -6.63 8.29 0.02
CA VAL A 53 -7.88 8.54 -0.74
C VAL A 53 -7.75 9.79 -1.61
N GLN A 54 -7.14 10.86 -1.10
CA GLN A 54 -6.91 12.06 -1.90
C GLN A 54 -5.97 11.80 -3.08
N ALA A 55 -4.88 11.05 -2.87
CA ALA A 55 -3.97 10.65 -3.94
C ALA A 55 -4.70 9.82 -5.01
N ILE A 56 -5.54 8.87 -4.58
CA ILE A 56 -6.35 8.03 -5.47
C ILE A 56 -7.31 8.89 -6.30
N ASN A 57 -8.05 9.79 -5.66
CA ASN A 57 -9.03 10.64 -6.33
C ASN A 57 -8.39 11.54 -7.40
N GLU A 58 -7.14 11.94 -7.21
CA GLU A 58 -6.43 12.75 -8.20
C GLU A 58 -6.07 11.99 -9.48
N THR A 59 -5.95 10.67 -9.42
CA THR A 59 -5.69 9.86 -10.61
C THR A 59 -6.85 9.94 -11.60
N LYS A 60 -8.08 10.16 -11.11
CA LYS A 60 -9.35 10.11 -11.88
C LYS A 60 -9.53 8.79 -12.65
N LEU A 61 -8.83 7.73 -12.23
CA LEU A 61 -8.90 6.42 -12.84
C LEU A 61 -9.96 5.56 -12.13
N GLU A 62 -10.73 4.83 -12.92
CA GLU A 62 -11.65 3.82 -12.41
C GLU A 62 -10.91 2.51 -12.11
N TYR A 63 -11.38 1.80 -11.09
CA TYR A 63 -10.88 0.49 -10.68
C TYR A 63 -12.02 -0.33 -10.08
N ASP A 64 -11.85 -1.66 -10.03
CA ASP A 64 -12.91 -2.59 -9.63
C ASP A 64 -12.68 -3.18 -8.23
N CYS A 65 -11.43 -3.30 -7.81
CA CYS A 65 -11.09 -3.83 -6.49
C CYS A 65 -9.76 -3.30 -5.97
N ILE A 66 -9.52 -3.54 -4.67
CA ILE A 66 -8.33 -3.11 -3.95
C ILE A 66 -7.52 -4.35 -3.53
N TYR A 67 -6.22 -4.30 -3.71
CA TYR A 67 -5.27 -5.30 -3.27
C TYR A 67 -4.19 -4.68 -2.39
N GLY A 68 -4.00 -5.24 -1.21
CA GLY A 68 -2.96 -4.82 -0.26
C GLY A 68 -1.95 -5.94 -0.03
N PRO A 69 -0.72 -5.87 -0.58
CA PRO A 69 0.28 -6.92 -0.39
C PRO A 69 0.72 -7.02 1.07
N ALA A 70 0.96 -8.27 1.53
CA ALA A 70 1.44 -8.52 2.88
C ALA A 70 2.86 -7.93 3.09
N TYR A 71 3.14 -7.33 4.23
CA TYR A 71 2.19 -7.21 5.36
C TYR A 71 1.57 -5.83 5.48
N LYS A 72 2.29 -4.76 5.13
CA LYS A 72 1.86 -3.38 5.39
C LYS A 72 0.73 -2.93 4.48
N GLY A 73 0.69 -3.44 3.25
CA GLY A 73 -0.44 -3.22 2.35
C GLY A 73 -1.77 -3.73 2.89
N ILE A 74 -1.76 -4.74 3.78
CA ILE A 74 -2.97 -5.27 4.40
C ILE A 74 -3.69 -4.19 5.21
N PHE A 75 -3.01 -3.56 6.16
CA PHE A 75 -3.66 -2.53 6.98
C PHE A 75 -3.92 -1.26 6.19
N LEU A 76 -3.01 -0.84 5.31
CA LEU A 76 -3.21 0.35 4.47
C LEU A 76 -4.40 0.18 3.52
N GLY A 77 -4.47 -0.95 2.82
CA GLY A 77 -5.60 -1.28 1.96
C GLY A 77 -6.93 -1.33 2.73
N SER A 78 -6.90 -1.90 3.96
CA SER A 78 -8.09 -2.02 4.79
C SER A 78 -8.63 -0.67 5.27
N ILE A 79 -7.78 0.22 5.78
CA ILE A 79 -8.23 1.55 6.24
C ILE A 79 -8.69 2.42 5.06
N VAL A 80 -8.05 2.31 3.90
CA VAL A 80 -8.46 3.03 2.69
C VAL A 80 -9.80 2.51 2.18
N ALA A 81 -9.98 1.18 2.08
CA ALA A 81 -11.24 0.57 1.66
C ALA A 81 -12.39 0.95 2.61
N LEU A 82 -12.12 0.97 3.93
CA LEU A 82 -13.10 1.40 4.93
C LEU A 82 -13.51 2.87 4.72
N LEU A 83 -12.55 3.77 4.54
CA LEU A 83 -12.85 5.19 4.33
C LEU A 83 -13.62 5.43 3.02
N LEU A 84 -13.26 4.75 1.94
CA LEU A 84 -13.98 4.80 0.67
C LEU A 84 -15.42 4.31 0.83
N SER A 85 -15.63 3.22 1.59
CA SER A 85 -16.97 2.68 1.91
C SER A 85 -17.82 3.68 2.69
N GLN A 86 -17.25 4.37 3.68
CA GLN A 86 -17.92 5.44 4.42
C GLN A 86 -18.33 6.61 3.52
N ASN A 87 -17.56 6.85 2.46
CA ASN A 87 -17.84 7.87 1.44
C ASN A 87 -18.77 7.36 0.30
N GLY A 88 -19.39 6.21 0.47
CA GLY A 88 -20.35 5.62 -0.47
C GLY A 88 -19.73 4.80 -1.61
N LYS A 89 -18.43 4.50 -1.56
CA LYS A 89 -17.70 3.72 -2.58
C LYS A 89 -17.14 2.44 -1.98
N SER A 90 -17.90 1.36 -2.07
CA SER A 90 -17.49 0.04 -1.55
C SER A 90 -16.78 -0.77 -2.63
N TYR A 91 -15.56 -1.19 -2.33
CA TYR A 91 -14.74 -2.03 -3.22
C TYR A 91 -14.40 -3.35 -2.55
N PRO A 92 -14.41 -4.47 -3.30
CA PRO A 92 -13.83 -5.72 -2.83
C PRO A 92 -12.36 -5.54 -2.44
N LEU A 93 -11.96 -6.14 -1.32
CA LEU A 93 -10.60 -6.07 -0.79
C LEU A 93 -9.99 -7.46 -0.74
N SER A 94 -8.74 -7.55 -1.12
CA SER A 94 -7.93 -8.75 -1.00
C SER A 94 -6.51 -8.45 -0.56
N PHE A 95 -5.84 -9.46 -0.04
CA PHE A 95 -4.43 -9.45 0.29
C PHE A 95 -3.84 -10.86 0.15
N ASP A 96 -2.52 -10.96 0.10
CA ASP A 96 -1.84 -12.23 -0.01
C ASP A 96 -1.36 -12.75 1.36
N ARG A 97 -0.97 -14.03 1.35
CA ARG A 97 -0.19 -14.66 2.42
C ARG A 97 1.25 -14.79 1.98
N LYS A 98 2.21 -14.58 2.90
CA LYS A 98 3.61 -14.89 2.65
C LYS A 98 3.89 -16.39 2.73
N GLU A 99 3.05 -17.15 3.43
CA GLU A 99 3.18 -18.59 3.58
C GLU A 99 2.02 -19.31 2.87
N ILE A 100 2.37 -20.26 2.00
CA ILE A 100 1.40 -21.12 1.31
C ILE A 100 0.83 -22.12 2.32
N LYS A 101 -0.49 -22.19 2.48
CA LYS A 101 -1.14 -23.27 3.23
C LYS A 101 -1.47 -24.42 2.29
N ASP A 102 -0.97 -25.60 2.63
CA ASP A 102 -1.27 -26.85 1.89
C ASP A 102 -2.67 -27.41 2.19
N HIS A 103 -3.39 -26.85 3.16
CA HIS A 103 -4.69 -27.36 3.63
C HIS A 103 -5.72 -26.24 3.74
N GLY A 104 -6.98 -26.54 3.31
CA GLY A 104 -8.11 -25.64 3.32
C GLY A 104 -8.39 -25.01 1.94
N GLU A 105 -8.99 -23.83 1.92
CA GLU A 105 -9.13 -23.04 0.69
C GLU A 105 -7.74 -22.73 0.14
N GLY A 106 -7.29 -23.51 -0.84
CA GLY A 106 -5.96 -23.39 -1.44
C GLY A 106 -5.78 -22.02 -2.11
N GLY A 107 -4.55 -21.47 -2.00
CA GLY A 107 -4.17 -20.25 -2.67
C GLY A 107 -3.53 -19.23 -1.72
N ASN A 108 -2.90 -18.22 -2.35
CA ASN A 108 -2.20 -17.15 -1.62
C ASN A 108 -3.10 -15.95 -1.32
N ILE A 109 -4.32 -15.90 -1.86
CA ILE A 109 -5.25 -14.77 -1.72
C ILE A 109 -6.19 -14.98 -0.56
N ILE A 110 -6.38 -13.93 0.23
CA ILE A 110 -7.40 -13.82 1.27
C ILE A 110 -8.33 -12.66 0.91
N GLY A 111 -9.62 -12.85 1.12
CA GLY A 111 -10.65 -11.89 0.73
C GLY A 111 -11.20 -12.16 -0.66
N ALA A 112 -11.64 -11.12 -1.34
CA ALA A 112 -12.19 -11.24 -2.68
C ALA A 112 -11.09 -11.55 -3.70
N VAL A 113 -11.36 -12.44 -4.66
CA VAL A 113 -10.40 -12.69 -5.74
C VAL A 113 -10.26 -11.43 -6.60
N PRO A 114 -9.05 -10.91 -6.81
CA PRO A 114 -8.82 -9.77 -7.68
C PRO A 114 -9.40 -9.99 -9.08
N HIS A 115 -10.12 -9.01 -9.60
CA HIS A 115 -10.75 -9.05 -10.93
C HIS A 115 -10.80 -7.65 -11.55
N GLY A 116 -10.94 -7.59 -12.86
CA GLY A 116 -11.01 -6.33 -13.60
C GLY A 116 -9.76 -5.48 -13.39
N ASP A 117 -9.95 -4.19 -13.20
CA ASP A 117 -8.90 -3.22 -12.92
C ASP A 117 -8.61 -3.16 -11.42
N VAL A 118 -7.38 -3.45 -11.03
CA VAL A 118 -6.95 -3.58 -9.63
C VAL A 118 -6.13 -2.37 -9.20
N MET A 119 -6.50 -1.79 -8.06
CA MET A 119 -5.67 -0.81 -7.37
C MET A 119 -4.86 -1.50 -6.27
N ILE A 120 -3.54 -1.39 -6.35
CA ILE A 120 -2.61 -1.90 -5.35
C ILE A 120 -2.27 -0.77 -4.38
N ILE A 121 -2.34 -1.04 -3.08
CA ILE A 121 -1.98 -0.09 -2.02
C ILE A 121 -0.87 -0.69 -1.17
N ASP A 122 0.26 0.01 -1.07
CA ASP A 122 1.39 -0.41 -0.26
C ASP A 122 2.03 0.80 0.45
N ASP A 123 3.04 0.55 1.28
CA ASP A 123 3.72 1.59 2.07
C ASP A 123 4.84 2.29 1.31
N VAL A 124 5.70 1.53 0.63
CA VAL A 124 6.92 2.07 0.03
C VAL A 124 7.26 1.39 -1.28
N LEU A 125 7.67 2.17 -2.26
CA LEU A 125 8.30 1.69 -3.47
C LEU A 125 9.82 1.93 -3.36
N SER A 126 10.60 0.85 -3.26
CA SER A 126 12.07 0.89 -3.27
C SER A 126 12.60 0.39 -4.62
N ALA A 127 13.27 -0.75 -4.65
CA ALA A 127 13.75 -1.37 -5.91
C ALA A 127 12.62 -2.01 -6.75
N GLY A 128 11.39 -2.00 -6.26
CA GLY A 128 10.22 -2.48 -6.99
C GLY A 128 10.02 -4.00 -6.99
N THR A 129 10.77 -4.77 -6.20
CA THR A 129 10.63 -6.24 -6.16
C THR A 129 9.23 -6.65 -5.68
N ALA A 130 8.78 -6.15 -4.54
CA ALA A 130 7.43 -6.44 -4.02
C ALA A 130 6.32 -5.95 -4.96
N ALA A 131 6.54 -4.80 -5.61
CA ALA A 131 5.60 -4.30 -6.61
C ALA A 131 5.48 -5.24 -7.81
N ARG A 132 6.60 -5.73 -8.33
CA ARG A 132 6.60 -6.72 -9.44
C ARG A 132 5.92 -8.02 -9.03
N GLU A 133 6.21 -8.54 -7.85
CA GLU A 133 5.56 -9.76 -7.31
C GLU A 133 4.04 -9.58 -7.25
N SER A 134 3.55 -8.44 -6.76
CA SER A 134 2.12 -8.12 -6.71
C SER A 134 1.49 -8.02 -8.11
N ILE A 135 2.18 -7.37 -9.05
CA ILE A 135 1.75 -7.24 -10.43
C ILE A 135 1.65 -8.62 -11.10
N ASP A 136 2.65 -9.47 -10.93
CA ASP A 136 2.69 -10.81 -11.52
C ASP A 136 1.60 -11.70 -10.93
N LEU A 137 1.36 -11.61 -9.62
CA LEU A 137 0.28 -12.34 -8.95
C LEU A 137 -1.10 -11.92 -9.51
N ILE A 138 -1.38 -10.63 -9.62
CA ILE A 138 -2.65 -10.11 -10.14
C ILE A 138 -2.84 -10.51 -11.60
N LYS A 139 -1.81 -10.40 -12.42
CA LYS A 139 -1.84 -10.88 -13.82
C LYS A 139 -2.09 -12.37 -13.92
N GLY A 140 -1.47 -13.16 -13.04
CA GLY A 140 -1.69 -14.60 -12.95
C GLY A 140 -3.14 -14.98 -12.61
N LEU A 141 -3.89 -14.08 -11.99
CA LEU A 141 -5.33 -14.21 -11.71
C LEU A 141 -6.21 -13.66 -12.84
N MET A 142 -5.65 -13.32 -13.97
CA MET A 142 -6.35 -12.73 -15.14
C MET A 142 -6.96 -11.35 -14.85
N ALA A 143 -6.43 -10.63 -13.87
CA ALA A 143 -6.82 -9.25 -13.55
C ALA A 143 -5.75 -8.25 -14.05
N ASN A 144 -6.13 -6.97 -14.12
CA ASN A 144 -5.29 -5.90 -14.62
C ASN A 144 -4.77 -4.99 -13.48
N PRO A 145 -3.49 -5.06 -13.10
CA PRO A 145 -2.91 -4.13 -12.13
C PRO A 145 -2.80 -2.73 -12.77
N LYS A 146 -3.75 -1.86 -12.47
CA LYS A 146 -3.90 -0.56 -13.14
C LYS A 146 -3.31 0.61 -12.37
N ILE A 147 -3.43 0.59 -11.04
CA ILE A 147 -3.00 1.69 -10.17
C ILE A 147 -2.14 1.10 -9.06
N PHE A 148 -1.03 1.77 -8.78
CA PHE A 148 -0.18 1.46 -7.63
C PHE A 148 -0.01 2.72 -6.78
N VAL A 149 -0.51 2.69 -5.55
CA VAL A 149 -0.46 3.83 -4.61
C VAL A 149 0.44 3.48 -3.44
N VAL A 150 1.41 4.33 -3.16
CA VAL A 150 2.37 4.17 -2.06
C VAL A 150 2.49 5.44 -1.24
N GLY A 151 2.82 5.28 0.03
CA GLY A 151 3.12 6.41 0.90
C GLY A 151 4.43 7.11 0.54
N LEU A 152 5.42 6.34 0.13
CA LEU A 152 6.74 6.86 -0.24
C LEU A 152 7.32 6.12 -1.45
N ASP A 153 7.65 6.87 -2.50
CA ASP A 153 8.49 6.39 -3.58
C ASP A 153 9.95 6.82 -3.30
N ARG A 154 10.84 5.85 -3.07
CA ARG A 154 12.26 6.12 -2.80
C ARG A 154 13.05 6.45 -4.05
N GLN A 155 12.47 6.28 -5.24
CA GLN A 155 13.10 6.53 -6.54
C GLN A 155 14.48 5.85 -6.67
N GLU A 156 14.60 4.65 -6.13
CA GLU A 156 15.83 3.86 -6.22
C GLU A 156 16.02 3.34 -7.64
N LYS A 157 17.23 3.55 -8.20
CA LYS A 157 17.63 3.05 -9.52
C LYS A 157 18.41 1.76 -9.39
#